data_00c0c1315ed9877cb911afd86eb3fc88
#
_entry.id   00c0c1315ed9877cb911afd86eb3fc88
#
_cell.length_a   1.000
_cell.length_b   1.000
_cell.length_c   1.000
_cell.angle_alpha   90.00
_cell.angle_beta   90.00
_cell.angle_gamma   90.00
#
_symmetry.space_group_name_H-M   'P 1'
#
loop_
_entity.id
_entity.type
_entity.pdbx_description
1 polymer ?
#
loop_
_entity_poly.entity_id
_entity_poly.type
_entity_poly.pdbx_seq_one_letter_code
_entity_poly.pdbx_strand_id
1 'polypeptide(L)'
;MIQTLDFFTPVVDDPYLFGQIAAANSLSDVYAMGGEPKVALNIVCFPNCLDPEILGEILRGGADKVLEAGAVLVGGHSVQDDEPKYGLSVTGFVHPDKIYKNYGCQPGDVLVLTKQLGSGIVNTTVKARMASEAAADEAAKVMASLNQRAKRAIEKHTIHACTDVTGFGLLGHCTEMAEASDMTLELYPEQIEYMTEAIAYARMGLVPAGAYKNREFAAEGLDAGDIEEVYLDLISDPQTSGGLLVSVPRE
;
A
#
# COMPACT_ATOMS: atom_id res chain seq x y z
N MET A 1 17.99 9.35 -8.59
CA MET A 1 17.41 9.75 -7.30
C MET A 1 15.89 9.58 -7.37
N ILE A 2 15.28 8.99 -6.35
CA ILE A 2 13.84 8.87 -6.16
C ILE A 2 13.47 9.74 -4.97
N GLN A 3 12.36 10.45 -5.06
CA GLN A 3 11.83 11.26 -3.98
C GLN A 3 10.34 10.99 -3.87
N THR A 4 9.87 10.66 -2.67
CA THR A 4 8.45 10.48 -2.38
C THR A 4 8.05 11.17 -1.08
N LEU A 5 6.77 11.36 -0.90
CA LEU A 5 6.17 11.95 0.28
C LEU A 5 4.77 11.39 0.49
N ASP A 6 4.59 10.71 1.61
CA ASP A 6 3.31 10.15 2.03
C ASP A 6 3.05 10.38 3.50
N PHE A 7 1.83 10.78 3.84
CA PHE A 7 1.37 10.87 5.23
C PHE A 7 -0.15 10.77 5.28
N PHE A 8 -0.68 10.20 6.34
CA PHE A 8 -2.12 9.98 6.50
C PHE A 8 -2.53 9.91 7.98
N THR A 9 -3.84 9.89 8.22
CA THR A 9 -4.43 9.75 9.55
C THR A 9 -4.31 8.32 10.08
N PRO A 10 -4.37 8.08 11.41
CA PRO A 10 -4.28 6.75 11.99
C PRO A 10 -5.26 5.74 11.39
N VAL A 11 -4.74 4.57 11.07
CA VAL A 11 -5.49 3.40 10.57
C VAL A 11 -5.59 2.29 11.62
N VAL A 12 -4.87 2.41 12.73
CA VAL A 12 -4.89 1.54 13.90
C VAL A 12 -4.84 2.39 15.17
N ASP A 13 -5.31 1.83 16.30
CA ASP A 13 -5.35 2.55 17.59
C ASP A 13 -3.99 2.59 18.30
N ASP A 14 -3.12 1.61 18.07
CA ASP A 14 -1.77 1.58 18.64
C ASP A 14 -0.87 2.62 17.95
N PRO A 15 -0.38 3.65 18.67
CA PRO A 15 0.41 4.72 18.05
C PRO A 15 1.76 4.26 17.53
N TYR A 16 2.42 3.31 18.19
CA TYR A 16 3.69 2.76 17.72
C TYR A 16 3.49 2.00 16.39
N LEU A 17 2.45 1.16 16.33
CA LEU A 17 2.11 0.40 15.14
C LEU A 17 1.65 1.32 14.00
N PHE A 18 0.89 2.39 14.29
CA PHE A 18 0.57 3.41 13.30
C PHE A 18 1.84 4.04 12.71
N GLY A 19 2.81 4.39 13.56
CA GLY A 19 4.11 4.89 13.12
C GLY A 19 4.83 3.93 12.17
N GLN A 20 4.81 2.64 12.48
CA GLN A 20 5.39 1.60 11.61
C GLN A 20 4.68 1.50 10.26
N ILE A 21 3.35 1.49 10.25
CA ILE A 21 2.54 1.39 9.03
C ILE A 21 2.77 2.61 8.12
N ALA A 22 2.73 3.81 8.70
CA ALA A 22 2.92 5.04 7.94
C ALA A 22 4.32 5.11 7.31
N ALA A 23 5.35 4.72 8.05
CA ALA A 23 6.71 4.65 7.53
C ALA A 23 6.86 3.55 6.46
N ALA A 24 6.26 2.37 6.64
CA ALA A 24 6.29 1.29 5.65
C ALA A 24 5.63 1.73 4.34
N ASN A 25 4.51 2.44 4.39
CA ASN A 25 3.84 3.02 3.22
C ASN A 25 4.73 4.05 2.52
N SER A 26 5.28 5.01 3.25
CA SER A 26 6.13 6.08 2.67
C SER A 26 7.43 5.55 2.04
N LEU A 27 7.94 4.41 2.50
CA LEU A 27 9.11 3.75 1.95
C LEU A 27 8.81 2.93 0.68
N SER A 28 7.53 2.61 0.44
CA SER A 28 7.09 1.65 -0.56
C SER A 28 7.36 2.11 -2.00
N ASP A 29 7.09 3.37 -2.32
CA ASP A 29 7.34 3.94 -3.66
C ASP A 29 8.79 3.76 -4.12
N VAL A 30 9.74 3.88 -3.17
CA VAL A 30 11.15 3.68 -3.50
C VAL A 30 11.41 2.23 -3.93
N TYR A 31 10.78 1.26 -3.26
CA TYR A 31 10.90 -0.15 -3.64
C TYR A 31 10.15 -0.46 -4.95
N ALA A 32 8.97 0.14 -5.17
CA ALA A 32 8.20 0.00 -6.40
C ALA A 32 8.99 0.47 -7.64
N MET A 33 9.85 1.48 -7.47
CA MET A 33 10.77 1.95 -8.50
C MET A 33 12.10 1.18 -8.59
N GLY A 34 12.26 0.07 -7.85
CA GLY A 34 13.50 -0.73 -7.83
C GLY A 34 14.63 -0.12 -7.01
N GLY A 35 14.35 0.95 -6.27
CA GLY A 35 15.34 1.71 -5.50
C GLY A 35 15.63 1.17 -4.11
N GLU A 36 16.56 1.85 -3.44
CA GLU A 36 16.88 1.66 -2.03
C GLU A 36 16.70 2.98 -1.28
N PRO A 37 15.83 3.04 -0.24
CA PRO A 37 15.73 4.19 0.63
C PRO A 37 17.07 4.49 1.32
N LYS A 38 17.42 5.76 1.45
CA LYS A 38 18.68 6.18 2.11
C LYS A 38 18.45 7.23 3.17
N VAL A 39 17.52 8.16 2.93
CA VAL A 39 17.27 9.28 3.85
C VAL A 39 15.75 9.45 4.01
N ALA A 40 15.31 9.68 5.24
CA ALA A 40 13.92 9.99 5.55
C ALA A 40 13.80 11.24 6.45
N LEU A 41 12.73 11.98 6.24
CA LEU A 41 12.31 13.11 7.07
C LEU A 41 10.89 12.86 7.58
N ASN A 42 10.64 13.07 8.86
CA ASN A 42 9.30 12.99 9.45
C ASN A 42 8.40 14.13 8.96
N ILE A 43 7.16 13.81 8.67
CA ILE A 43 6.06 14.76 8.44
C ILE A 43 5.03 14.47 9.53
N VAL A 44 4.75 15.49 10.35
CA VAL A 44 3.89 15.35 11.54
C VAL A 44 2.85 16.46 11.57
N CYS A 45 1.58 16.08 11.65
CA CYS A 45 0.49 16.94 12.08
C CYS A 45 -0.04 16.37 13.39
N PHE A 46 -0.11 17.18 14.46
CA PHE A 46 -0.49 16.65 15.77
C PHE A 46 -1.31 17.64 16.60
N PRO A 47 -2.45 17.20 17.18
CA PRO A 47 -3.31 18.02 18.01
C PRO A 47 -2.67 18.33 19.38
N ASN A 48 -2.72 19.60 19.80
CA ASN A 48 -2.21 19.99 21.11
C ASN A 48 -3.01 19.41 22.30
N CYS A 49 -4.21 18.87 22.06
CA CYS A 49 -5.04 18.26 23.10
C CYS A 49 -4.67 16.79 23.39
N LEU A 50 -3.84 16.15 22.56
CA LEU A 50 -3.38 14.79 22.79
C LEU A 50 -2.08 14.78 23.60
N ASP A 51 -1.89 13.67 24.34
CA ASP A 51 -0.66 13.47 25.11
C ASP A 51 0.57 13.38 24.18
N PRO A 52 1.63 14.16 24.42
CA PRO A 52 2.88 14.09 23.66
C PRO A 52 3.53 12.70 23.64
N GLU A 53 3.25 11.84 24.63
CA GLU A 53 3.74 10.46 24.65
C GLU A 53 3.20 9.66 23.47
N ILE A 54 1.96 9.92 23.01
CA ILE A 54 1.37 9.31 21.82
C ILE A 54 2.22 9.64 20.59
N LEU A 55 2.61 10.91 20.42
CA LEU A 55 3.49 11.33 19.34
C LEU A 55 4.86 10.65 19.45
N GLY A 56 5.40 10.54 20.66
CA GLY A 56 6.65 9.83 20.92
C GLY A 56 6.63 8.40 20.42
N GLU A 57 5.55 7.65 20.67
CA GLU A 57 5.36 6.26 20.18
C GLU A 57 5.22 6.20 18.66
N ILE A 58 4.48 7.12 18.03
CA ILE A 58 4.37 7.20 16.56
C ILE A 58 5.77 7.39 15.94
N LEU A 59 6.53 8.36 16.44
CA LEU A 59 7.87 8.66 15.94
C LEU A 59 8.84 7.50 16.16
N ARG A 60 8.73 6.78 17.27
CA ARG A 60 9.53 5.59 17.57
C ARG A 60 9.22 4.47 16.58
N GLY A 61 7.93 4.19 16.32
CA GLY A 61 7.51 3.20 15.34
C GLY A 61 8.03 3.50 13.94
N GLY A 62 7.94 4.75 13.50
CA GLY A 62 8.46 5.21 12.23
C GLY A 62 9.98 5.09 12.13
N ALA A 63 10.71 5.51 13.18
CA ALA A 63 12.17 5.41 13.23
C ALA A 63 12.66 3.96 13.13
N ASP A 64 12.00 3.03 13.82
CA ASP A 64 12.34 1.60 13.78
C ASP A 64 12.15 1.03 12.35
N LYS A 65 11.12 1.46 11.62
CA LYS A 65 10.93 1.06 10.20
C LYS A 65 11.96 1.67 9.26
N VAL A 66 12.33 2.92 9.46
CA VAL A 66 13.41 3.55 8.68
C VAL A 66 14.73 2.81 8.91
N LEU A 67 15.01 2.41 10.15
CA LEU A 67 16.20 1.61 10.47
C LEU A 67 16.12 0.21 9.85
N GLU A 68 14.98 -0.47 9.90
CA GLU A 68 14.73 -1.78 9.25
C GLU A 68 14.97 -1.70 7.75
N ALA A 69 14.58 -0.58 7.10
CA ALA A 69 14.83 -0.32 5.69
C ALA A 69 16.31 -0.09 5.34
N GLY A 70 17.18 0.12 6.34
CA GLY A 70 18.58 0.48 6.15
C GLY A 70 18.78 1.94 5.74
N ALA A 71 17.81 2.80 6.05
CA ALA A 71 17.85 4.23 5.82
C ALA A 71 18.15 5.01 7.11
N VAL A 72 18.41 6.30 6.97
CA VAL A 72 18.70 7.20 8.10
C VAL A 72 17.59 8.24 8.22
N LEU A 73 17.03 8.39 9.43
CA LEU A 73 16.13 9.47 9.76
C LEU A 73 16.95 10.71 10.14
N VAL A 74 16.81 11.79 9.37
CA VAL A 74 17.69 12.99 9.52
C VAL A 74 16.95 14.21 10.06
N GLY A 75 15.69 14.07 10.44
CA GLY A 75 14.90 15.16 11.01
C GLY A 75 13.45 15.12 10.51
N GLY A 76 12.87 16.27 10.34
CA GLY A 76 11.49 16.43 9.89
C GLY A 76 10.89 17.76 10.34
N HIS A 77 9.57 17.87 10.18
CA HIS A 77 8.81 19.03 10.60
C HIS A 77 7.47 18.61 11.22
N SER A 78 7.04 19.36 12.24
CA SER A 78 5.75 19.16 12.88
C SER A 78 4.93 20.44 12.87
N VAL A 79 3.63 20.30 12.62
CA VAL A 79 2.66 21.40 12.70
C VAL A 79 1.49 20.98 13.59
N GLN A 80 0.84 21.97 14.20
CA GLN A 80 -0.41 21.74 14.89
C GLN A 80 -1.53 21.52 13.87
N ASP A 81 -2.39 20.53 14.12
CA ASP A 81 -3.57 20.22 13.32
C ASP A 81 -4.67 19.70 14.26
N ASP A 82 -5.88 19.63 13.79
CA ASP A 82 -7.02 19.08 14.55
C ASP A 82 -7.02 17.53 14.54
N GLU A 83 -6.32 16.92 13.59
CA GLU A 83 -6.20 15.46 13.45
C GLU A 83 -4.72 15.04 13.41
N PRO A 84 -4.34 13.96 14.12
CA PRO A 84 -3.00 13.42 13.97
C PRO A 84 -2.79 12.88 12.55
N LYS A 85 -1.67 13.25 11.93
CA LYS A 85 -1.19 12.68 10.65
C LYS A 85 0.30 12.44 10.77
N TYR A 86 0.74 11.34 10.23
CA TYR A 86 2.14 10.98 10.22
C TYR A 86 2.54 10.29 8.93
N GLY A 87 3.76 10.51 8.53
CA GLY A 87 4.42 9.87 7.42
C GLY A 87 5.82 10.41 7.20
N LEU A 88 6.37 10.12 6.04
CA LEU A 88 7.74 10.47 5.72
C LEU A 88 7.85 11.13 4.35
N SER A 89 8.84 12.01 4.20
CA SER A 89 9.46 12.31 2.92
C SER A 89 10.71 11.44 2.80
N VAL A 90 10.79 10.62 1.76
CA VAL A 90 11.85 9.63 1.59
C VAL A 90 12.65 9.92 0.34
N THR A 91 13.98 9.89 0.46
CA THR A 91 14.92 9.92 -0.66
C THR A 91 15.59 8.58 -0.80
N GLY A 92 15.53 8.02 -2.01
CA GLY A 92 16.16 6.77 -2.38
C GLY A 92 17.00 6.90 -3.66
N PHE A 93 17.74 5.85 -3.96
CA PHE A 93 18.56 5.78 -5.16
C PHE A 93 18.36 4.46 -5.90
N VAL A 94 18.40 4.55 -7.22
CA VAL A 94 18.39 3.43 -8.15
C VAL A 94 19.31 3.77 -9.32
N HIS A 95 19.94 2.74 -9.91
CA HIS A 95 20.70 2.95 -11.15
C HIS A 95 19.72 3.31 -12.29
N PRO A 96 20.02 4.31 -13.15
CA PRO A 96 19.12 4.74 -14.21
C PRO A 96 18.59 3.59 -15.09
N ASP A 97 19.44 2.62 -15.40
CA ASP A 97 19.07 1.46 -16.24
C ASP A 97 18.28 0.36 -15.49
N LYS A 98 18.05 0.54 -14.17
CA LYS A 98 17.33 -0.41 -13.31
C LYS A 98 16.05 0.16 -12.70
N ILE A 99 15.58 1.28 -13.23
CA ILE A 99 14.34 1.90 -12.76
C ILE A 99 13.16 1.03 -13.22
N TYR A 100 12.36 0.57 -12.27
CA TYR A 100 11.05 -0.03 -12.57
C TYR A 100 10.06 1.11 -12.86
N LYS A 101 9.17 0.86 -13.80
CA LYS A 101 8.14 1.80 -14.26
C LYS A 101 6.77 1.18 -14.03
N ASN A 102 5.76 1.97 -13.83
CA ASN A 102 4.38 1.50 -13.74
C ASN A 102 3.74 1.23 -15.12
N TYR A 103 4.55 1.12 -16.15
CA TYR A 103 4.15 0.80 -17.54
C TYR A 103 5.22 -0.04 -18.23
N GLY A 104 4.84 -0.66 -19.36
CA GLY A 104 5.73 -1.48 -20.17
C GLY A 104 5.39 -2.96 -20.11
N CYS A 105 4.19 -3.31 -19.63
CA CYS A 105 3.66 -4.67 -19.72
C CYS A 105 3.71 -5.19 -21.15
N GLN A 106 3.96 -6.49 -21.31
CA GLN A 106 4.05 -7.13 -22.60
C GLN A 106 3.02 -8.24 -22.74
N PRO A 107 2.56 -8.57 -23.97
CA PRO A 107 1.65 -9.66 -24.20
C PRO A 107 2.21 -10.99 -23.67
N GLY A 108 1.41 -11.69 -22.85
CA GLY A 108 1.79 -12.96 -22.24
C GLY A 108 2.51 -12.84 -20.89
N ASP A 109 2.72 -11.63 -20.38
CA ASP A 109 3.21 -11.43 -19.01
C ASP A 109 2.25 -12.01 -17.97
N VAL A 110 2.80 -12.30 -16.79
CA VAL A 110 2.07 -12.68 -15.60
C VAL A 110 2.17 -11.56 -14.57
N LEU A 111 1.04 -11.22 -13.94
CA LEU A 111 1.00 -10.27 -12.84
C LEU A 111 1.22 -11.01 -11.51
N VAL A 112 2.16 -10.51 -10.72
CA VAL A 112 2.48 -11.03 -9.40
C VAL A 112 2.16 -9.97 -8.36
N LEU A 113 1.30 -10.30 -7.40
CA LEU A 113 0.98 -9.45 -6.24
C LEU A 113 1.70 -9.99 -5.00
N THR A 114 2.40 -9.14 -4.25
CA THR A 114 3.32 -9.58 -3.19
C THR A 114 2.79 -9.50 -1.78
N LYS A 115 1.59 -8.96 -1.57
CA LYS A 115 0.85 -8.96 -0.30
C LYS A 115 -0.62 -9.26 -0.55
N GLN A 116 -1.29 -9.79 0.47
CA GLN A 116 -2.74 -9.99 0.50
C GLN A 116 -3.48 -8.65 0.38
N LEU A 117 -4.70 -8.69 -0.22
CA LEU A 117 -5.62 -7.56 -0.27
C LEU A 117 -6.63 -7.61 0.89
N GLY A 118 -7.26 -6.46 1.18
CA GLY A 118 -8.36 -6.38 2.14
C GLY A 118 -8.10 -5.43 3.31
N SER A 119 -6.99 -4.67 3.32
CA SER A 119 -6.66 -3.79 4.44
C SER A 119 -7.70 -2.70 4.70
N GLY A 120 -8.30 -2.13 3.66
CA GLY A 120 -9.35 -1.12 3.80
C GLY A 120 -10.65 -1.70 4.36
N ILE A 121 -11.06 -2.87 3.88
CA ILE A 121 -12.23 -3.62 4.37
C ILE A 121 -12.03 -4.01 5.84
N VAL A 122 -10.88 -4.59 6.20
CA VAL A 122 -10.59 -4.96 7.59
C VAL A 122 -10.56 -3.71 8.48
N ASN A 123 -9.89 -2.63 8.08
CA ASN A 123 -9.85 -1.38 8.84
C ASN A 123 -11.25 -0.76 9.01
N THR A 124 -12.11 -0.83 7.99
CA THR A 124 -13.51 -0.40 8.08
C THR A 124 -14.28 -1.22 9.11
N THR A 125 -14.04 -2.53 9.13
CA THR A 125 -14.66 -3.47 10.07
C THR A 125 -14.16 -3.26 11.50
N VAL A 126 -12.86 -2.95 11.68
CA VAL A 126 -12.28 -2.55 12.98
C VAL A 126 -12.95 -1.28 13.51
N LYS A 127 -13.10 -0.25 12.67
CA LYS A 127 -13.79 1.01 13.02
C LYS A 127 -15.25 0.77 13.41
N ALA A 128 -15.91 -0.19 12.76
CA ALA A 128 -17.26 -0.62 13.12
C ALA A 128 -17.33 -1.50 14.39
N ARG A 129 -16.18 -1.87 14.99
CA ARG A 129 -16.03 -2.79 16.13
C ARG A 129 -16.60 -4.18 15.86
N MET A 130 -16.47 -4.65 14.64
CA MET A 130 -17.00 -5.95 14.18
C MET A 130 -15.88 -6.91 13.73
N ALA A 131 -14.64 -6.44 13.62
CA ALA A 131 -13.51 -7.28 13.24
C ALA A 131 -13.10 -8.21 14.39
N SER A 132 -12.64 -9.43 14.04
CA SER A 132 -11.96 -10.29 14.99
C SER A 132 -10.57 -9.72 15.30
N GLU A 133 -10.04 -10.03 16.50
CA GLU A 133 -8.66 -9.67 16.86
C GLU A 133 -7.65 -10.28 15.86
N ALA A 134 -7.90 -11.51 15.41
CA ALA A 134 -7.01 -12.18 14.44
C ALA A 134 -6.93 -11.44 13.11
N ALA A 135 -8.07 -10.98 12.56
CA ALA A 135 -8.09 -10.23 11.31
C ALA A 135 -7.43 -8.85 11.47
N ALA A 136 -7.69 -8.16 12.59
CA ALA A 136 -7.06 -6.87 12.88
C ALA A 136 -5.54 -6.99 13.01
N ASP A 137 -5.05 -8.00 13.74
CA ASP A 137 -3.62 -8.28 13.93
C ASP A 137 -2.92 -8.66 12.61
N GLU A 138 -3.56 -9.48 11.77
CA GLU A 138 -3.03 -9.85 10.45
C GLU A 138 -2.90 -8.61 9.57
N ALA A 139 -3.97 -7.81 9.46
CA ALA A 139 -3.96 -6.59 8.65
C ALA A 139 -2.86 -5.63 9.11
N ALA A 140 -2.74 -5.41 10.42
CA ALA A 140 -1.69 -4.57 10.98
C ALA A 140 -0.28 -5.06 10.66
N LYS A 141 -0.02 -6.38 10.76
CA LYS A 141 1.27 -6.99 10.40
C LYS A 141 1.58 -6.86 8.91
N VAL A 142 0.58 -7.09 8.04
CA VAL A 142 0.74 -6.94 6.58
C VAL A 142 1.04 -5.50 6.22
N MET A 143 0.28 -4.53 6.77
CA MET A 143 0.50 -3.10 6.54
C MET A 143 1.87 -2.63 7.05
N ALA A 144 2.33 -3.10 8.22
CA ALA A 144 3.63 -2.74 8.78
C ALA A 144 4.82 -3.42 8.09
N SER A 145 4.60 -4.41 7.23
CA SER A 145 5.69 -5.10 6.54
C SER A 145 6.25 -4.26 5.38
N LEU A 146 7.60 -4.19 5.29
CA LEU A 146 8.28 -3.49 4.19
C LEU A 146 8.21 -4.27 2.88
N ASN A 147 8.03 -3.58 1.76
CA ASN A 147 8.16 -4.14 0.41
C ASN A 147 9.61 -4.45 0.02
N GLN A 148 10.58 -4.22 0.90
CA GLN A 148 12.00 -4.48 0.68
C GLN A 148 12.30 -5.94 0.30
N ARG A 149 11.66 -6.91 0.99
CA ARG A 149 11.86 -8.34 0.70
C ARG A 149 11.34 -8.72 -0.67
N ALA A 150 10.16 -8.21 -1.04
CA ALA A 150 9.57 -8.40 -2.36
C ALA A 150 10.50 -7.81 -3.44
N LYS A 151 10.94 -6.55 -3.28
CA LYS A 151 11.90 -5.91 -4.18
C LYS A 151 13.17 -6.73 -4.37
N ARG A 152 13.76 -7.24 -3.29
CA ARG A 152 14.97 -8.10 -3.36
C ARG A 152 14.72 -9.44 -4.06
N ALA A 153 13.51 -9.99 -3.97
CA ALA A 153 13.16 -11.23 -4.65
C ALA A 153 13.04 -10.98 -6.17
N ILE A 154 12.30 -9.93 -6.56
CA ILE A 154 12.03 -9.66 -7.98
C ILE A 154 13.24 -9.09 -8.74
N GLU A 155 14.20 -8.43 -8.09
CA GLU A 155 15.36 -7.81 -8.77
C GLU A 155 16.26 -8.80 -9.52
N LYS A 156 16.05 -10.11 -9.32
CA LYS A 156 16.77 -11.19 -10.01
C LYS A 156 16.11 -11.62 -11.32
N HIS A 157 14.94 -11.09 -11.61
CA HIS A 157 14.11 -11.42 -12.76
C HIS A 157 13.99 -10.23 -13.70
N THR A 158 13.53 -10.49 -14.92
CA THR A 158 13.14 -9.44 -15.85
C THR A 158 11.82 -8.84 -15.38
N ILE A 159 11.79 -7.53 -15.17
CA ILE A 159 10.60 -6.78 -14.74
C ILE A 159 10.19 -5.87 -15.90
N HIS A 160 8.97 -6.01 -16.39
CA HIS A 160 8.44 -5.16 -17.43
C HIS A 160 7.71 -3.94 -16.86
N ALA A 161 6.91 -4.14 -15.79
CA ALA A 161 6.28 -3.05 -15.05
C ALA A 161 6.21 -3.39 -13.56
N CYS A 162 6.21 -2.36 -12.72
CA CYS A 162 6.05 -2.49 -11.27
C CYS A 162 5.41 -1.23 -10.69
N THR A 163 4.49 -1.41 -9.76
CA THR A 163 3.93 -0.37 -8.90
C THR A 163 3.67 -0.98 -7.52
N ASP A 164 3.44 -0.18 -6.50
CA ASP A 164 2.83 -0.66 -5.26
C ASP A 164 1.32 -0.41 -5.27
N VAL A 165 0.58 -1.23 -4.52
CA VAL A 165 -0.88 -1.16 -4.47
C VAL A 165 -1.28 -0.40 -3.22
N THR A 166 -1.83 0.80 -3.40
CA THR A 166 -2.23 1.70 -2.32
C THR A 166 -3.68 2.16 -2.44
N GLY A 167 -3.98 3.42 -2.24
CA GLY A 167 -5.32 3.98 -2.11
C GLY A 167 -6.27 3.76 -3.28
N PHE A 168 -5.77 3.56 -4.50
CA PHE A 168 -6.60 3.26 -5.67
C PHE A 168 -7.03 1.78 -5.77
N GLY A 169 -6.58 0.94 -4.83
CA GLY A 169 -6.83 -0.50 -4.86
C GLY A 169 -6.12 -1.21 -6.01
N LEU A 170 -6.21 -2.53 -6.05
CA LEU A 170 -5.61 -3.29 -7.16
C LEU A 170 -6.20 -2.87 -8.50
N LEU A 171 -7.52 -2.69 -8.56
CA LEU A 171 -8.22 -2.33 -9.81
C LEU A 171 -7.71 -1.01 -10.38
N GLY A 172 -7.60 0.05 -9.57
CA GLY A 172 -7.14 1.36 -10.03
C GLY A 172 -5.70 1.32 -10.53
N HIS A 173 -4.78 0.66 -9.79
CA HIS A 173 -3.39 0.53 -10.23
C HIS A 173 -3.24 -0.36 -11.47
N CYS A 174 -4.08 -1.40 -11.64
CA CYS A 174 -4.12 -2.17 -12.88
C CYS A 174 -4.64 -1.34 -14.05
N THR A 175 -5.64 -0.47 -13.84
CA THR A 175 -6.15 0.44 -14.87
C THR A 175 -5.04 1.38 -15.35
N GLU A 176 -4.36 2.05 -14.44
CA GLU A 176 -3.22 2.93 -14.78
C GLU A 176 -2.12 2.18 -15.53
N MET A 177 -1.76 0.98 -15.06
CA MET A 177 -0.71 0.15 -15.68
C MET A 177 -1.12 -0.32 -17.07
N ALA A 178 -2.38 -0.72 -17.26
CA ALA A 178 -2.95 -1.15 -18.55
C ALA A 178 -2.93 -0.02 -19.57
N GLU A 179 -3.49 1.14 -19.21
CA GLU A 179 -3.54 2.33 -20.06
C GLU A 179 -2.14 2.80 -20.47
N ALA A 180 -1.23 2.93 -19.49
CA ALA A 180 0.13 3.40 -19.75
C ALA A 180 0.98 2.40 -20.57
N SER A 181 0.57 1.12 -20.63
CA SER A 181 1.22 0.07 -21.41
C SER A 181 0.55 -0.20 -22.75
N ASP A 182 -0.62 0.39 -23.04
CA ASP A 182 -1.48 0.06 -24.19
C ASP A 182 -1.82 -1.46 -24.23
N MET A 183 -2.20 -2.01 -23.06
CA MET A 183 -2.47 -3.43 -22.85
C MET A 183 -3.79 -3.65 -22.13
N THR A 184 -4.36 -4.84 -22.29
CA THR A 184 -5.43 -5.34 -21.42
C THR A 184 -4.82 -6.25 -20.37
N LEU A 185 -5.12 -5.98 -19.10
CA LEU A 185 -4.73 -6.83 -17.97
C LEU A 185 -5.93 -7.69 -17.56
N GLU A 186 -5.72 -9.01 -17.51
CA GLU A 186 -6.73 -9.97 -17.10
C GLU A 186 -6.51 -10.34 -15.63
N LEU A 187 -7.52 -10.11 -14.79
CA LEU A 187 -7.48 -10.43 -13.36
C LEU A 187 -8.37 -11.63 -13.06
N TYR A 188 -7.91 -12.48 -12.15
CA TYR A 188 -8.64 -13.65 -11.64
C TYR A 188 -8.86 -13.46 -10.13
N PRO A 189 -9.84 -12.66 -9.71
CA PRO A 189 -10.00 -12.26 -8.31
C PRO A 189 -10.17 -13.42 -7.34
N GLU A 190 -10.74 -14.54 -7.77
CA GLU A 190 -10.87 -15.75 -6.94
C GLU A 190 -9.53 -16.42 -6.63
N GLN A 191 -8.47 -16.10 -7.38
CA GLN A 191 -7.12 -16.62 -7.19
C GLN A 191 -6.22 -15.69 -6.39
N ILE A 192 -6.71 -14.50 -6.04
CA ILE A 192 -5.97 -13.53 -5.23
C ILE A 192 -6.05 -13.94 -3.76
N GLU A 193 -4.93 -13.81 -3.05
CA GLU A 193 -4.93 -13.99 -1.60
C GLU A 193 -5.51 -12.75 -0.90
N TYR A 194 -6.50 -12.98 -0.05
CA TYR A 194 -7.14 -11.95 0.78
C TYR A 194 -6.81 -12.16 2.24
N MET A 195 -6.79 -11.07 3.01
CA MET A 195 -6.66 -11.12 4.46
C MET A 195 -7.79 -11.92 5.09
N THR A 196 -7.51 -12.56 6.22
CA THR A 196 -8.48 -13.35 6.97
C THR A 196 -9.79 -12.58 7.15
N GLU A 197 -10.91 -13.24 6.85
CA GLU A 197 -12.28 -12.72 6.94
C GLU A 197 -12.62 -11.54 6.00
N ALA A 198 -11.68 -10.99 5.21
CA ALA A 198 -11.96 -9.85 4.33
C ALA A 198 -13.12 -10.11 3.36
N ILE A 199 -13.20 -11.31 2.77
CA ILE A 199 -14.32 -11.71 1.89
C ILE A 199 -15.63 -11.73 2.67
N ALA A 200 -15.64 -12.26 3.90
CA ALA A 200 -16.84 -12.30 4.73
C ALA A 200 -17.31 -10.88 5.10
N TYR A 201 -16.38 -9.99 5.45
CA TYR A 201 -16.70 -8.60 5.76
C TYR A 201 -17.23 -7.83 4.55
N ALA A 202 -16.65 -8.04 3.37
CA ALA A 202 -17.16 -7.47 2.12
C ALA A 202 -18.58 -7.94 1.82
N ARG A 203 -18.89 -9.25 2.00
CA ARG A 203 -20.26 -9.79 1.86
C ARG A 203 -21.24 -9.21 2.87
N MET A 204 -20.79 -8.73 4.01
CA MET A 204 -21.61 -8.00 4.99
C MET A 204 -21.82 -6.52 4.62
N GLY A 205 -21.22 -6.04 3.52
CA GLY A 205 -21.27 -4.65 3.09
C GLY A 205 -20.32 -3.72 3.86
N LEU A 206 -19.34 -4.26 4.60
CA LEU A 206 -18.33 -3.48 5.33
C LEU A 206 -17.22 -3.02 4.38
N VAL A 207 -17.61 -2.29 3.34
CA VAL A 207 -16.73 -1.82 2.25
C VAL A 207 -16.47 -0.32 2.45
N PRO A 208 -15.19 0.13 2.41
CA PRO A 208 -14.89 1.53 2.57
C PRO A 208 -15.39 2.37 1.37
N ALA A 209 -15.80 3.61 1.63
CA ALA A 209 -16.30 4.51 0.58
C ALA A 209 -15.27 4.74 -0.56
N GLY A 210 -13.98 4.58 -0.27
CA GLY A 210 -12.92 4.64 -1.27
C GLY A 210 -13.03 3.56 -2.35
N ALA A 211 -13.51 2.36 -2.01
CA ALA A 211 -13.66 1.28 -2.98
C ALA A 211 -14.68 1.64 -4.09
N TYR A 212 -15.79 2.27 -3.73
CA TYR A 212 -16.77 2.72 -4.73
C TYR A 212 -16.20 3.79 -5.67
N LYS A 213 -15.39 4.73 -5.15
CA LYS A 213 -14.71 5.74 -5.97
C LYS A 213 -13.67 5.10 -6.90
N ASN A 214 -12.96 4.09 -6.42
CA ASN A 214 -11.98 3.35 -7.22
C ASN A 214 -12.68 2.57 -8.35
N ARG A 215 -13.85 1.99 -8.10
CA ARG A 215 -14.69 1.35 -9.14
C ARG A 215 -15.15 2.37 -10.18
N GLU A 216 -15.61 3.55 -9.74
CA GLU A 216 -16.02 4.63 -10.64
C GLU A 216 -14.87 5.12 -11.52
N PHE A 217 -13.68 5.28 -10.93
CA PHE A 217 -12.46 5.64 -11.67
C PHE A 217 -12.10 4.63 -12.76
N ALA A 218 -12.22 3.33 -12.48
CA ALA A 218 -11.86 2.28 -13.42
C ALA A 218 -12.97 1.93 -14.43
N ALA A 219 -14.20 2.47 -14.26
CA ALA A 219 -15.39 2.00 -14.95
C ALA A 219 -15.30 2.04 -16.49
N GLU A 220 -14.63 3.06 -17.07
CA GLU A 220 -14.51 3.20 -18.53
C GLU A 220 -13.63 2.11 -19.16
N GLY A 221 -12.63 1.59 -18.42
CA GLY A 221 -11.69 0.57 -18.88
C GLY A 221 -11.99 -0.85 -18.39
N LEU A 222 -13.04 -1.03 -17.58
CA LEU A 222 -13.33 -2.30 -16.91
C LEU A 222 -14.38 -3.12 -17.67
N ASP A 223 -14.02 -4.33 -18.07
CA ASP A 223 -14.97 -5.39 -18.41
C ASP A 223 -15.03 -6.39 -17.24
N ALA A 224 -16.07 -6.28 -16.43
CA ALA A 224 -16.24 -7.12 -15.23
C ALA A 224 -16.87 -8.50 -15.54
N GLY A 225 -17.41 -8.72 -16.74
CA GLY A 225 -18.09 -9.98 -17.08
C GLY A 225 -19.18 -10.32 -16.03
N ASP A 226 -19.23 -11.61 -15.68
CA ASP A 226 -20.20 -12.17 -14.71
C ASP A 226 -19.60 -12.35 -13.29
N ILE A 227 -18.57 -11.56 -12.91
CA ILE A 227 -17.94 -11.69 -11.59
C ILE A 227 -18.90 -11.33 -10.46
N GLU A 228 -18.82 -12.04 -9.32
CA GLU A 228 -19.56 -11.66 -8.11
C GLU A 228 -19.12 -10.26 -7.63
N GLU A 229 -20.10 -9.43 -7.24
CA GLU A 229 -19.85 -8.04 -6.79
C GLU A 229 -18.86 -7.94 -5.63
N VAL A 230 -18.83 -8.93 -4.75
CA VAL A 230 -17.89 -9.00 -3.62
C VAL A 230 -16.42 -8.96 -4.08
N TYR A 231 -16.12 -9.57 -5.22
CA TYR A 231 -14.75 -9.54 -5.75
C TYR A 231 -14.40 -8.19 -6.39
N LEU A 232 -15.39 -7.50 -6.98
CA LEU A 232 -15.21 -6.12 -7.42
C LEU A 232 -14.90 -5.19 -6.23
N ASP A 233 -15.60 -5.37 -5.12
CA ASP A 233 -15.34 -4.62 -3.89
C ASP A 233 -13.92 -4.88 -3.36
N LEU A 234 -13.51 -6.15 -3.34
CA LEU A 234 -12.19 -6.57 -2.84
C LEU A 234 -11.01 -6.05 -3.68
N ILE A 235 -11.10 -6.11 -5.02
CA ILE A 235 -10.03 -5.59 -5.89
C ILE A 235 -10.02 -4.07 -5.96
N SER A 236 -11.13 -3.41 -5.62
CA SER A 236 -11.26 -1.96 -5.54
C SER A 236 -10.93 -1.40 -4.15
N ASP A 237 -10.77 -2.28 -3.15
CA ASP A 237 -10.50 -1.90 -1.77
C ASP A 237 -9.20 -1.08 -1.66
N PRO A 238 -9.26 0.17 -1.14
CA PRO A 238 -8.06 0.96 -0.95
C PRO A 238 -7.12 0.29 0.03
N GLN A 239 -5.87 0.05 -0.39
CA GLN A 239 -4.86 -0.58 0.44
C GLN A 239 -4.02 0.46 1.18
N THR A 240 -3.73 0.21 2.44
CA THR A 240 -2.70 0.92 3.18
C THR A 240 -1.44 0.08 3.19
N SER A 241 -0.34 0.61 2.70
CA SER A 241 0.95 -0.09 2.62
C SER A 241 0.80 -1.48 1.97
N GLY A 242 0.14 -1.55 0.83
CA GLY A 242 -0.05 -2.79 0.09
C GLY A 242 1.23 -3.35 -0.53
N GLY A 243 1.10 -4.45 -1.26
CA GLY A 243 2.22 -5.13 -1.90
C GLY A 243 2.64 -4.49 -3.22
N LEU A 244 3.73 -4.98 -3.78
CA LEU A 244 4.12 -4.66 -5.14
C LEU A 244 3.23 -5.47 -6.12
N LEU A 245 2.79 -4.81 -7.17
CA LEU A 245 2.20 -5.42 -8.36
C LEU A 245 3.27 -5.40 -9.45
N VAL A 246 3.62 -6.56 -9.95
CA VAL A 246 4.76 -6.72 -10.85
C VAL A 246 4.34 -7.48 -12.09
N SER A 247 4.65 -6.94 -13.29
CA SER A 247 4.49 -7.62 -14.56
C SER A 247 5.82 -8.26 -14.97
N VAL A 248 5.80 -9.58 -15.18
CA VAL A 248 6.98 -10.39 -15.51
C VAL A 248 6.69 -11.33 -16.67
N PRO A 249 7.70 -11.69 -17.50
CA PRO A 249 7.50 -12.70 -18.54
C PRO A 249 7.12 -14.04 -17.90
N ARG A 250 6.25 -14.77 -18.58
CA ARG A 250 5.91 -16.15 -18.23
C ARG A 250 7.09 -17.05 -18.64
N GLU A 251 7.77 -17.63 -17.66
CA GLU A 251 8.84 -18.62 -17.92
C GLU A 251 8.27 -19.95 -18.43
#